data_bbd9d001f2cf22481176a3b3fa5dafc9
#
_entry.id   bbd9d001f2cf22481176a3b3fa5dafc9
#
_cell.length_a   1.000
_cell.length_b   1.000
_cell.length_c   1.000
_cell.angle_alpha   90.00
_cell.angle_beta   90.00
_cell.angle_gamma   90.00
#
_symmetry.space_group_name_H-M   'P 1'
#
loop_
_entity.id
_entity.type
_entity.pdbx_description
1 polymer ?
#
loop_
_entity_poly.entity_id
_entity_poly.type
_entity_poly.pdbx_seq_one_letter_code
_entity_poly.pdbx_strand_id
1 'polypeptide(L)'
;MTEVLPFLRELEKLGASIIVYINGKVLCFKYTERIAVYEKKEIAKCEEIDESLFDTDIKVNKVLVIGDVKRYKEVWNNLHISIREKFRYVISEDDYFEIVQSNISKGMALNILKEHLNIENLEVIAIGNHMNDKELIEMADIGFAVNNAVDGLKEIADYTTKEEYENGVIEILKKFK
;
A
#
# COMPACT_ATOMS: atom_id res chain seq x y z
N MET A 1 9.32 -12.25 7.44
CA MET A 1 9.18 -12.85 6.08
C MET A 1 8.74 -14.31 6.14
N THR A 2 9.40 -15.14 6.91
CA THR A 2 9.21 -16.60 7.02
C THR A 2 7.73 -17.01 7.27
N GLU A 3 6.99 -16.25 8.06
CA GLU A 3 5.60 -16.55 8.40
C GLU A 3 4.64 -16.42 7.21
N VAL A 4 4.90 -15.50 6.29
CA VAL A 4 4.05 -15.27 5.10
C VAL A 4 4.57 -15.99 3.85
N LEU A 5 5.77 -16.55 3.89
CA LEU A 5 6.38 -17.20 2.73
C LEU A 5 5.53 -18.36 2.16
N PRO A 6 4.93 -19.27 2.96
CA PRO A 6 4.05 -20.31 2.43
C PRO A 6 2.87 -19.76 1.63
N PHE A 7 2.26 -18.67 2.12
CA PHE A 7 1.19 -17.97 1.42
C PHE A 7 1.68 -17.37 0.10
N LEU A 8 2.84 -16.71 0.09
CA LEU A 8 3.41 -16.14 -1.13
C LEU A 8 3.70 -17.21 -2.18
N ARG A 9 4.21 -18.37 -1.77
CA ARG A 9 4.43 -19.51 -2.67
C ARG A 9 3.13 -20.09 -3.23
N GLU A 10 2.05 -20.03 -2.49
CA GLU A 10 0.73 -20.40 -2.98
C GLU A 10 0.26 -19.41 -4.05
N LEU A 11 0.40 -18.10 -3.80
CA LEU A 11 0.04 -17.07 -4.77
C LEU A 11 0.89 -17.14 -6.05
N GLU A 12 2.18 -17.45 -5.92
CA GLU A 12 3.08 -17.66 -7.08
C GLU A 12 2.57 -18.80 -7.97
N LYS A 13 2.14 -19.93 -7.40
CA LYS A 13 1.52 -21.05 -8.15
C LYS A 13 0.22 -20.63 -8.86
N LEU A 14 -0.46 -19.62 -8.35
CA LEU A 14 -1.64 -19.02 -8.96
C LEU A 14 -1.32 -17.97 -10.03
N GLY A 15 -0.04 -17.81 -10.37
CA GLY A 15 0.44 -16.89 -11.41
C GLY A 15 0.65 -15.45 -10.92
N ALA A 16 0.79 -15.23 -9.61
CA ALA A 16 1.14 -13.93 -9.06
C ALA A 16 2.59 -13.55 -9.36
N SER A 17 2.85 -12.27 -9.59
CA SER A 17 4.18 -11.70 -9.56
C SER A 17 4.43 -11.06 -8.20
N ILE A 18 5.52 -11.43 -7.53
CA ILE A 18 5.77 -11.05 -6.14
C ILE A 18 7.00 -10.18 -6.08
N ILE A 19 6.85 -9.02 -5.45
CA ILE A 19 7.90 -8.04 -5.17
C ILE A 19 8.03 -7.89 -3.66
N VAL A 20 9.27 -7.85 -3.17
CA VAL A 20 9.59 -7.60 -1.77
C VAL A 20 10.49 -6.37 -1.65
N TYR A 21 10.17 -5.52 -0.68
CA TYR A 21 10.93 -4.32 -0.39
C TYR A 21 11.79 -4.55 0.85
N ILE A 22 13.11 -4.53 0.68
CA ILE A 22 14.08 -4.84 1.73
C ILE A 22 15.18 -3.78 1.75
N ASN A 23 15.27 -3.01 2.82
CA ASN A 23 16.35 -2.02 3.02
C ASN A 23 16.55 -1.08 1.82
N GLY A 24 15.46 -0.58 1.24
CA GLY A 24 15.48 0.31 0.08
C GLY A 24 15.73 -0.38 -1.26
N LYS A 25 15.89 -1.70 -1.29
CA LYS A 25 15.95 -2.49 -2.53
C LYS A 25 14.56 -3.03 -2.89
N VAL A 26 14.34 -3.18 -4.19
CA VAL A 26 13.14 -3.79 -4.76
C VAL A 26 13.55 -5.11 -5.39
N LEU A 27 13.11 -6.21 -4.81
CA LEU A 27 13.46 -7.55 -5.25
C LEU A 27 12.21 -8.30 -5.69
N CYS A 28 12.29 -9.19 -6.69
CA CYS A 28 11.17 -10.02 -7.11
C CYS A 28 11.51 -11.51 -6.97
N PHE A 29 10.50 -12.36 -6.75
CA PHE A 29 10.70 -13.81 -6.69
C PHE A 29 11.16 -14.37 -8.03
N LYS A 30 10.53 -13.89 -9.09
CA LYS A 30 10.82 -14.23 -10.47
C LYS A 30 10.52 -13.04 -11.35
N TYR A 31 11.38 -12.74 -12.30
CA TYR A 31 11.15 -11.68 -13.28
C TYR A 31 10.06 -12.11 -14.28
N THR A 32 9.02 -11.32 -14.43
CA THR A 32 7.85 -11.57 -15.26
C THR A 32 7.51 -10.35 -16.10
N GLU A 33 6.62 -10.49 -17.08
CA GLU A 33 6.11 -9.33 -17.84
C GLU A 33 5.43 -8.29 -16.95
N ARG A 34 4.72 -8.72 -15.89
CA ARG A 34 4.12 -7.78 -14.92
C ARG A 34 5.19 -7.00 -14.15
N ILE A 35 6.31 -7.64 -13.82
CA ILE A 35 7.45 -6.94 -13.20
C ILE A 35 8.02 -5.90 -14.17
N ALA A 36 8.17 -6.22 -15.44
CA ALA A 36 8.64 -5.25 -16.45
C ALA A 36 7.67 -4.05 -16.61
N VAL A 37 6.36 -4.27 -16.53
CA VAL A 37 5.35 -3.20 -16.52
C VAL A 37 5.46 -2.35 -15.26
N TYR A 38 5.58 -3.01 -14.10
CA TYR A 38 5.77 -2.35 -12.81
C TYR A 38 7.02 -1.44 -12.83
N GLU A 39 8.16 -1.93 -13.30
CA GLU A 39 9.41 -1.15 -13.37
C GLU A 39 9.26 0.14 -14.17
N LYS A 40 8.55 0.07 -15.30
CA LYS A 40 8.28 1.25 -16.14
C LYS A 40 7.38 2.25 -15.46
N LYS A 41 6.33 1.77 -14.78
CA LYS A 41 5.34 2.58 -14.09
C LYS A 41 5.93 3.29 -12.87
N GLU A 42 6.62 2.54 -12.03
CA GLU A 42 7.16 3.04 -10.76
C GLU A 42 8.57 3.64 -10.90
N ILE A 43 9.15 3.63 -12.10
CA ILE A 43 10.53 4.07 -12.36
C ILE A 43 11.50 3.38 -11.40
N ALA A 44 11.28 2.08 -11.17
CA ALA A 44 12.03 1.24 -10.25
C ALA A 44 12.78 0.15 -11.01
N LYS A 45 13.78 -0.45 -10.38
CA LYS A 45 14.46 -1.64 -10.87
C LYS A 45 14.26 -2.78 -9.92
N CYS A 46 13.85 -3.95 -10.44
CA CYS A 46 13.68 -5.17 -9.66
C CYS A 46 14.85 -6.13 -9.97
N GLU A 47 15.45 -6.67 -8.93
CA GLU A 47 16.42 -7.76 -9.03
C GLU A 47 15.76 -9.05 -8.55
N GLU A 48 16.08 -10.20 -9.16
CA GLU A 48 15.58 -11.47 -8.61
C GLU A 48 16.21 -11.75 -7.25
N ILE A 49 15.38 -12.16 -6.29
CA ILE A 49 15.83 -12.46 -4.93
C ILE A 49 16.60 -13.78 -4.94
N ASP A 50 17.72 -13.81 -4.23
CA ASP A 50 18.38 -15.07 -3.89
C ASP A 50 17.53 -15.80 -2.83
N GLU A 51 17.09 -17.03 -3.12
CA GLU A 51 16.24 -17.80 -2.21
C GLU A 51 16.89 -18.09 -0.85
N SER A 52 18.23 -18.07 -0.77
CA SER A 52 18.94 -18.20 0.52
C SER A 52 18.61 -17.07 1.51
N LEU A 53 18.14 -15.93 1.02
CA LEU A 53 17.70 -14.83 1.87
C LEU A 53 16.46 -15.17 2.69
N PHE A 54 15.64 -16.14 2.27
CA PHE A 54 14.44 -16.54 3.02
C PHE A 54 14.77 -17.35 4.29
N ASP A 55 15.95 -17.92 4.36
CA ASP A 55 16.45 -18.66 5.53
C ASP A 55 17.05 -17.74 6.59
N THR A 56 17.12 -16.45 6.33
CA THR A 56 17.67 -15.43 7.23
C THR A 56 16.58 -14.62 7.92
N ASP A 57 16.86 -14.04 9.07
CA ASP A 57 15.94 -13.11 9.77
C ASP A 57 15.92 -11.74 9.09
N ILE A 58 15.50 -11.75 7.83
CA ILE A 58 15.42 -10.54 7.00
C ILE A 58 14.18 -9.73 7.34
N LYS A 59 14.36 -8.44 7.61
CA LYS A 59 13.26 -7.49 7.79
C LYS A 59 12.77 -7.02 6.42
N VAL A 60 11.53 -7.35 6.11
CA VAL A 60 10.83 -6.91 4.90
C VAL A 60 9.94 -5.73 5.25
N ASN A 61 10.04 -4.62 4.52
CA ASN A 61 9.22 -3.44 4.73
C ASN A 61 7.78 -3.67 4.26
N LYS A 62 7.63 -4.23 3.06
CA LYS A 62 6.33 -4.61 2.50
C LYS A 62 6.52 -5.68 1.41
N VAL A 63 5.47 -6.42 1.14
CA VAL A 63 5.38 -7.32 -0.01
C VAL A 63 4.28 -6.81 -0.93
N LEU A 64 4.56 -6.69 -2.23
CA LEU A 64 3.58 -6.40 -3.26
C LEU A 64 3.35 -7.66 -4.11
N VAL A 65 2.11 -8.04 -4.26
CA VAL A 65 1.66 -9.15 -5.11
C VAL A 65 0.82 -8.58 -6.24
N ILE A 66 1.27 -8.76 -7.48
CA ILE A 66 0.62 -8.21 -8.67
C ILE A 66 -0.17 -9.32 -9.37
N GLY A 67 -1.46 -9.06 -9.63
CA GLY A 67 -2.33 -9.92 -10.43
C GLY A 67 -3.78 -10.00 -9.94
N ASP A 68 -4.37 -11.20 -9.80
CA ASP A 68 -5.78 -11.38 -9.45
C ASP A 68 -6.05 -11.15 -7.96
N VAL A 69 -6.24 -9.89 -7.59
CA VAL A 69 -6.51 -9.44 -6.21
C VAL A 69 -7.71 -10.17 -5.60
N LYS A 70 -8.77 -10.46 -6.38
CA LYS A 70 -9.96 -11.14 -5.88
C LYS A 70 -9.60 -12.54 -5.38
N ARG A 71 -8.86 -13.29 -6.19
CA ARG A 71 -8.38 -14.62 -5.84
C ARG A 71 -7.41 -14.60 -4.65
N TYR A 72 -6.56 -13.59 -4.57
CA TYR A 72 -5.61 -13.45 -3.45
C TYR A 72 -6.32 -13.17 -2.12
N LYS A 73 -7.42 -12.39 -2.13
CA LYS A 73 -8.28 -12.19 -0.96
C LYS A 73 -8.91 -13.49 -0.49
N GLU A 74 -9.34 -14.36 -1.40
CA GLU A 74 -9.91 -15.67 -1.04
C GLU A 74 -8.88 -16.54 -0.33
N VAL A 75 -7.64 -16.62 -0.86
CA VAL A 75 -6.55 -17.37 -0.22
C VAL A 75 -6.18 -16.75 1.13
N TRP A 76 -6.08 -15.42 1.21
CA TRP A 76 -5.80 -14.69 2.45
C TRP A 76 -6.81 -15.01 3.55
N ASN A 77 -8.09 -15.03 3.22
CA ASN A 77 -9.16 -15.29 4.20
C ASN A 77 -9.09 -16.70 4.81
N ASN A 78 -8.46 -17.63 4.10
CA ASN A 78 -8.22 -19.01 4.59
C ASN A 78 -6.95 -19.15 5.44
N LEU A 79 -6.13 -18.10 5.58
CA LEU A 79 -4.96 -18.13 6.43
C LEU A 79 -5.34 -18.24 7.91
N HIS A 80 -4.46 -18.89 8.68
CA HIS A 80 -4.62 -18.98 10.13
C HIS A 80 -4.72 -17.58 10.75
N ILE A 81 -5.56 -17.43 11.77
CA ILE A 81 -5.84 -16.15 12.40
C ILE A 81 -4.56 -15.45 12.90
N SER A 82 -3.58 -16.21 13.42
CA SER A 82 -2.32 -15.64 13.92
C SER A 82 -1.50 -14.90 12.85
N ILE A 83 -1.63 -15.26 11.58
CA ILE A 83 -0.99 -14.53 10.48
C ILE A 83 -1.76 -13.24 10.22
N ARG A 84 -3.09 -13.31 10.18
CA ARG A 84 -3.97 -12.15 9.92
C ARG A 84 -3.99 -11.13 11.05
N GLU A 85 -3.63 -11.51 12.27
CA GLU A 85 -3.42 -10.59 13.40
C GLU A 85 -2.10 -9.82 13.31
N LYS A 86 -1.04 -10.46 12.79
CA LYS A 86 0.28 -9.85 12.64
C LYS A 86 0.40 -9.01 11.37
N PHE A 87 -0.30 -9.42 10.33
CA PHE A 87 -0.24 -8.78 9.01
C PHE A 87 -1.63 -8.43 8.52
N ARG A 88 -1.67 -7.43 7.66
CA ARG A 88 -2.87 -7.07 6.90
C ARG A 88 -2.52 -6.92 5.43
N TYR A 89 -3.51 -7.03 4.57
CA TYR A 89 -3.35 -6.61 3.18
C TYR A 89 -3.98 -5.23 2.96
N VAL A 90 -3.45 -4.55 1.97
CA VAL A 90 -3.94 -3.27 1.47
C VAL A 90 -4.05 -3.37 -0.04
N ILE A 91 -5.13 -2.86 -0.61
CA ILE A 91 -5.28 -2.73 -2.06
C ILE A 91 -4.92 -1.30 -2.42
N SER A 92 -3.87 -1.12 -3.19
CA SER A 92 -3.40 0.20 -3.63
C SER A 92 -3.76 0.52 -5.08
N GLU A 93 -4.02 -0.53 -5.87
CA GLU A 93 -4.53 -0.47 -7.24
C GLU A 93 -5.36 -1.73 -7.52
N ASP A 94 -6.02 -1.79 -8.69
CA ASP A 94 -6.92 -2.88 -9.05
C ASP A 94 -6.25 -4.26 -9.04
N ASP A 95 -4.97 -4.32 -9.37
CA ASP A 95 -4.15 -5.54 -9.42
C ASP A 95 -3.02 -5.59 -8.39
N TYR A 96 -2.98 -4.64 -7.43
CA TYR A 96 -1.95 -4.57 -6.39
C TYR A 96 -2.50 -5.00 -5.03
N PHE A 97 -2.02 -6.14 -4.56
CA PHE A 97 -2.28 -6.70 -3.23
C PHE A 97 -1.01 -6.56 -2.37
N GLU A 98 -1.00 -5.61 -1.46
CA GLU A 98 0.15 -5.33 -0.60
C GLU A 98 0.00 -5.99 0.76
N ILE A 99 1.05 -6.63 1.27
CA ILE A 99 1.09 -7.19 2.61
C ILE A 99 2.01 -6.33 3.47
N VAL A 100 1.48 -5.85 4.57
CA VAL A 100 2.18 -5.02 5.56
C VAL A 100 1.90 -5.54 6.97
N GLN A 101 2.68 -5.11 7.94
CA GLN A 101 2.35 -5.38 9.35
C GLN A 101 1.01 -4.73 9.71
N SER A 102 0.25 -5.37 10.59
CA SER A 102 -1.11 -4.93 10.95
C SER A 102 -1.15 -3.53 11.58
N ASN A 103 -0.08 -3.13 12.25
CA ASN A 103 0.09 -1.83 12.89
C ASN A 103 0.69 -0.74 11.99
N ILE A 104 0.81 -0.97 10.68
CA ILE A 104 1.35 0.01 9.72
C ILE A 104 0.23 0.51 8.82
N SER A 105 0.04 1.83 8.78
CA SER A 105 -0.85 2.52 7.86
C SER A 105 -0.36 3.94 7.58
N LYS A 106 -0.96 4.59 6.57
CA LYS A 106 -0.69 6.00 6.30
C LYS A 106 -1.17 6.90 7.44
N GLY A 107 -2.28 6.55 8.09
CA GLY A 107 -2.78 7.25 9.28
C GLY A 107 -1.82 7.13 10.46
N MET A 108 -1.33 5.92 10.75
CA MET A 108 -0.29 5.73 11.79
C MET A 108 0.97 6.54 11.51
N ALA A 109 1.42 6.56 10.24
CA ALA A 109 2.56 7.37 9.85
C ALA A 109 2.31 8.88 10.06
N LEU A 110 1.09 9.36 9.80
CA LEU A 110 0.69 10.74 10.07
C LEU A 110 0.81 11.07 11.57
N ASN A 111 0.35 10.20 12.45
CA ASN A 111 0.47 10.44 13.89
C ASN A 111 1.93 10.53 14.34
N ILE A 112 2.78 9.61 13.90
CA ILE A 112 4.20 9.65 14.19
C ILE A 112 4.82 10.95 13.67
N LEU A 113 4.42 11.40 12.49
CA LEU A 113 4.90 12.65 11.90
C LEU A 113 4.44 13.87 12.70
N LYS A 114 3.17 13.92 13.13
CA LYS A 114 2.63 14.99 14.00
C LYS A 114 3.46 15.10 15.29
N GLU A 115 3.71 13.97 15.96
CA GLU A 115 4.53 13.91 17.17
C GLU A 115 5.96 14.39 16.92
N HIS A 116 6.57 13.95 15.81
CA HIS A 116 7.95 14.31 15.46
C HIS A 116 8.11 15.80 15.13
N LEU A 117 7.17 16.39 14.43
CA LEU A 117 7.20 17.81 14.03
C LEU A 117 7.01 18.73 15.23
N ASN A 118 6.26 18.28 16.26
CA ASN A 118 5.96 19.05 17.49
C ASN A 118 5.52 20.50 17.20
N ILE A 119 4.64 20.68 16.21
CA ILE A 119 4.12 21.98 15.80
C ILE A 119 2.82 22.26 16.58
N GLU A 120 2.78 23.35 17.31
CA GLU A 120 1.57 23.81 17.98
C GLU A 120 0.49 24.23 16.98
N ASN A 121 -0.76 23.81 17.21
CA ASN A 121 -1.92 24.11 16.36
C ASN A 121 -1.73 23.65 14.89
N LEU A 122 -1.08 22.50 14.70
CA LEU A 122 -0.91 21.89 13.39
C LEU A 122 -2.27 21.49 12.83
N GLU A 123 -2.71 22.12 11.74
CA GLU A 123 -3.85 21.68 10.94
C GLU A 123 -3.36 20.76 9.81
N VAL A 124 -3.95 19.60 9.68
CA VAL A 124 -3.58 18.58 8.68
C VAL A 124 -4.68 18.41 7.66
N ILE A 125 -4.31 18.61 6.41
CA ILE A 125 -5.14 18.32 5.26
C ILE A 125 -4.63 17.02 4.62
N ALA A 126 -5.49 16.02 4.54
CA ALA A 126 -5.20 14.78 3.84
C ALA A 126 -5.87 14.72 2.48
N ILE A 127 -5.20 14.12 1.52
CA ILE A 127 -5.70 13.92 0.16
C ILE A 127 -5.48 12.45 -0.21
N GLY A 128 -6.50 11.79 -0.74
CA GLY A 128 -6.44 10.39 -1.12
C GLY A 128 -7.25 10.05 -2.36
N ASN A 129 -6.99 8.86 -2.91
CA ASN A 129 -7.71 8.33 -4.07
C ASN A 129 -8.17 6.88 -3.90
N HIS A 130 -7.62 6.13 -2.98
CA HIS A 130 -7.93 4.71 -2.80
C HIS A 130 -8.10 4.34 -1.32
N MET A 131 -8.66 3.13 -1.03
CA MET A 131 -8.95 2.70 0.34
C MET A 131 -7.73 2.58 1.26
N ASN A 132 -6.50 2.52 0.72
CA ASN A 132 -5.28 2.62 1.53
C ASN A 132 -5.04 4.02 2.14
N ASP A 133 -5.78 5.03 1.67
CA ASP A 133 -5.77 6.39 2.21
C ASP A 133 -6.83 6.61 3.29
N LYS A 134 -7.73 5.63 3.54
CA LYS A 134 -8.84 5.75 4.47
C LYS A 134 -8.41 6.28 5.83
N GLU A 135 -7.48 5.60 6.49
CA GLU A 135 -7.02 5.99 7.83
C GLU A 135 -6.31 7.36 7.82
N LEU A 136 -5.65 7.72 6.72
CA LEU A 136 -5.04 9.04 6.56
C LEU A 136 -6.11 10.13 6.53
N ILE A 137 -7.19 9.93 5.76
CA ILE A 137 -8.34 10.82 5.66
C ILE A 137 -9.03 10.97 7.03
N GLU A 138 -9.31 9.84 7.70
CA GLU A 138 -10.01 9.82 9.00
C GLU A 138 -9.21 10.48 10.14
N MET A 139 -7.87 10.54 10.03
CA MET A 139 -6.98 11.10 11.06
C MET A 139 -6.53 12.53 10.77
N ALA A 140 -6.91 13.10 9.64
CA ALA A 140 -6.67 14.49 9.30
C ALA A 140 -7.76 15.40 9.90
N ASP A 141 -7.47 16.70 9.97
CA ASP A 141 -8.46 17.72 10.36
C ASP A 141 -9.43 18.00 9.21
N ILE A 142 -8.95 17.85 7.96
CA ILE A 142 -9.76 17.95 6.75
C ILE A 142 -9.31 16.89 5.75
N GLY A 143 -10.22 16.01 5.35
CA GLY A 143 -9.98 14.94 4.39
C GLY A 143 -10.57 15.22 3.00
N PHE A 144 -9.77 15.11 1.96
CA PHE A 144 -10.19 15.26 0.56
C PHE A 144 -10.01 13.96 -0.23
N ALA A 145 -11.05 13.58 -0.98
CA ALA A 145 -10.94 12.60 -2.05
C ALA A 145 -10.83 13.31 -3.40
N VAL A 146 -9.88 12.91 -4.25
CA VAL A 146 -9.84 13.41 -5.64
C VAL A 146 -11.01 12.81 -6.45
N ASN A 147 -11.43 13.47 -7.54
CA ASN A 147 -12.63 13.06 -8.27
C ASN A 147 -12.59 11.61 -8.81
N ASN A 148 -11.41 11.14 -9.19
CA ASN A 148 -11.20 9.75 -9.60
C ASN A 148 -10.96 8.78 -8.43
N ALA A 149 -11.19 9.18 -7.18
CA ALA A 149 -11.11 8.28 -6.04
C ALA A 149 -12.21 7.22 -6.08
N VAL A 150 -11.93 6.07 -5.42
CA VAL A 150 -12.93 5.01 -5.25
C VAL A 150 -14.10 5.49 -4.39
N ASP A 151 -15.31 5.01 -4.66
CA ASP A 151 -16.53 5.48 -4.00
C ASP A 151 -16.44 5.38 -2.47
N GLY A 152 -15.93 4.26 -1.94
CA GLY A 152 -15.75 4.09 -0.50
C GLY A 152 -14.83 5.11 0.17
N LEU A 153 -13.90 5.74 -0.56
CA LEU A 153 -13.09 6.84 -0.01
C LEU A 153 -13.84 8.17 -0.09
N LYS A 154 -14.61 8.40 -1.16
CA LYS A 154 -15.46 9.61 -1.29
C LYS A 154 -16.52 9.69 -0.20
N GLU A 155 -17.05 8.53 0.25
CA GLU A 155 -18.06 8.46 1.31
C GLU A 155 -17.54 8.88 2.69
N ILE A 156 -16.24 8.74 2.93
CA ILE A 156 -15.61 9.07 4.23
C ILE A 156 -14.85 10.40 4.22
N ALA A 157 -14.53 10.93 3.04
CA ALA A 157 -13.86 12.22 2.91
C ALA A 157 -14.84 13.38 3.19
N ASP A 158 -14.35 14.47 3.81
CA ASP A 158 -15.16 15.68 4.03
C ASP A 158 -15.55 16.35 2.70
N TYR A 159 -14.66 16.26 1.72
CA TYR A 159 -14.87 16.87 0.40
C TYR A 159 -14.33 15.99 -0.73
N THR A 160 -15.00 16.06 -1.88
CA THR A 160 -14.49 15.52 -3.15
C THR A 160 -14.14 16.66 -4.09
N THR A 161 -12.97 16.60 -4.74
CA THR A 161 -12.56 17.60 -5.73
C THR A 161 -13.37 17.47 -7.03
N LYS A 162 -13.38 18.51 -7.85
CA LYS A 162 -13.95 18.45 -9.20
C LYS A 162 -13.00 17.85 -10.20
N GLU A 163 -11.71 18.05 -9.96
CA GLU A 163 -10.62 17.62 -10.82
C GLU A 163 -10.07 16.25 -10.34
N GLU A 164 -9.44 15.54 -11.27
CA GLU A 164 -8.86 14.22 -11.07
C GLU A 164 -7.34 14.31 -10.84
N TYR A 165 -6.76 13.25 -10.26
CA TYR A 165 -5.32 13.07 -10.09
C TYR A 165 -4.62 14.32 -9.51
N GLU A 166 -3.50 14.72 -10.10
CA GLU A 166 -2.71 15.87 -9.70
C GLU A 166 -3.49 17.21 -9.79
N ASN A 167 -4.44 17.33 -10.72
CA ASN A 167 -5.27 18.51 -10.83
C ASN A 167 -6.21 18.68 -9.64
N GLY A 168 -6.71 17.56 -9.08
CA GLY A 168 -7.45 17.55 -7.82
C GLY A 168 -6.61 18.06 -6.65
N VAL A 169 -5.34 17.64 -6.57
CA VAL A 169 -4.41 18.18 -5.56
C VAL A 169 -4.19 19.67 -5.74
N ILE A 170 -3.99 20.12 -6.97
CA ILE A 170 -3.81 21.56 -7.29
C ILE A 170 -5.06 22.37 -6.92
N GLU A 171 -6.27 21.83 -7.15
CA GLU A 171 -7.53 22.46 -6.75
C GLU A 171 -7.56 22.73 -5.24
N ILE A 172 -7.17 21.76 -4.43
CA ILE A 172 -7.13 21.88 -2.97
C ILE A 172 -6.09 22.92 -2.55
N LEU A 173 -4.86 22.83 -3.05
CA LEU A 173 -3.78 23.75 -2.68
C LEU A 173 -4.12 25.22 -3.00
N LYS A 174 -4.96 25.49 -4.01
CA LYS A 174 -5.44 26.85 -4.31
C LYS A 174 -6.42 27.40 -3.29
N LYS A 175 -7.09 26.56 -2.49
CA LYS A 175 -8.05 26.98 -1.45
C LYS A 175 -7.35 27.42 -0.16
N PHE A 176 -6.13 26.96 0.07
CA PHE A 176 -5.36 27.18 1.30
C PHE A 176 -4.15 28.12 1.09
N LYS A 177 -4.18 28.94 0.04
CA LYS A 177 -3.18 29.99 -0.22
C LYS A 177 -3.57 31.33 0.38
#